data_7da9602d7b71eb225a1a1e07bee8eca7
#
_entry.id   7da9602d7b71eb225a1a1e07bee8eca7
#
_cell.length_a   1.000
_cell.length_b   1.000
_cell.length_c   1.000
_cell.angle_alpha   90.00
_cell.angle_beta   90.00
_cell.angle_gamma   90.00
#
_symmetry.space_group_name_H-M   'P 1'
#
loop_
_entity.id
_entity.type
_entity.pdbx_description
1 polymer ?
#
loop_
_entity_poly.entity_id
_entity_poly.type
_entity_poly.pdbx_seq_one_letter_code
_entity_poly.pdbx_strand_id
1 'polypeptide(L)'
;MAKHIFVTGGVVSSLGKGITAASLGHLLKARGYKVTMQKMDPYLNVDPGTMSPFQHGEVFVTDDGHEGDLDLGHYERFIDESLSRESNFTQGSIYQTLIARERRGDFLGGTVQVIPHVTEAIKERLRRIASQSNADIVISEIGGTIGDIESQPFIEAARQFKKEKDPGDVLFVHVTLVPYIAAAHEVKTKPTQHSVKELRSIGVQPDFIVCRSDHEITDKVREKIALFCDVATEDVLACVDSPSIYEVPLALDEQGFDVKVLDKLGLEVRPIDLTPLKSFLEAADNCEGQVDIAVVGKYVSLPDAYLSVIEALGHAGVHEGRHVEVHLIDGEELTDDNAEETLGSMDGILVPGGFGQRAFEGKIAAARYARVHKVPFLGICLGLQAAVCEFARDVAGMPGATSAEFDEQAEYPVIDLMPEQEDIEDKGGTMRLGAYPCRVSPGSRAFEAYGEEIIYERHRHRYEVNNAFRDRLQDAGLVISGVSPDGRLTEMIELPDHPWFVASQGHPEFKSRPTRPHPLFSAFVHAAAIGKYRG
;
A
#
# COMPACT_ATOMS: atom_id res chain seq x y z
N MET A 1 -29.60 0.59 -4.41
CA MET A 1 -28.72 0.99 -3.27
C MET A 1 -27.49 0.09 -3.32
N ALA A 2 -26.32 0.59 -2.91
CA ALA A 2 -25.13 -0.25 -2.82
C ALA A 2 -25.33 -1.36 -1.78
N LYS A 3 -24.84 -2.55 -2.09
CA LYS A 3 -24.72 -3.68 -1.17
C LYS A 3 -23.46 -3.54 -0.33
N HIS A 4 -23.46 -4.06 0.89
CA HIS A 4 -22.32 -3.94 1.80
C HIS A 4 -21.85 -5.32 2.29
N ILE A 5 -20.54 -5.51 2.32
CA ILE A 5 -19.90 -6.72 2.84
C ILE A 5 -18.92 -6.29 3.92
N PHE A 6 -19.14 -6.70 5.16
CA PHE A 6 -18.20 -6.46 6.24
C PHE A 6 -17.27 -7.66 6.40
N VAL A 7 -15.96 -7.40 6.36
CA VAL A 7 -14.95 -8.41 6.61
C VAL A 7 -14.40 -8.20 8.02
N THR A 8 -14.57 -9.19 8.87
CA THR A 8 -14.08 -9.22 10.25
C THR A 8 -13.03 -10.29 10.44
N GLY A 9 -12.21 -10.19 11.46
CA GLY A 9 -11.19 -11.20 11.73
C GLY A 9 -11.14 -11.61 13.19
N GLY A 10 -10.66 -12.81 13.44
CA GLY A 10 -10.52 -13.34 14.78
C GLY A 10 -9.31 -14.22 14.96
N VAL A 11 -8.98 -14.48 16.22
CA VAL A 11 -7.86 -15.29 16.71
C VAL A 11 -6.54 -14.54 16.79
N VAL A 12 -6.02 -14.00 15.65
CA VAL A 12 -4.74 -13.26 15.61
C VAL A 12 -4.80 -12.11 14.61
N SER A 13 -3.91 -11.14 14.75
CA SER A 13 -3.64 -10.11 13.74
C SER A 13 -2.90 -10.70 12.53
N SER A 14 -2.74 -9.94 11.46
CA SER A 14 -2.04 -10.35 10.23
C SER A 14 -2.57 -11.66 9.60
N LEU A 15 -3.86 -11.93 9.78
CA LEU A 15 -4.53 -13.15 9.32
C LEU A 15 -4.84 -13.14 7.81
N GLY A 16 -4.58 -12.02 7.11
CA GLY A 16 -4.91 -11.88 5.69
C GLY A 16 -6.36 -11.46 5.42
N LYS A 17 -6.99 -10.71 6.35
CA LYS A 17 -8.31 -10.09 6.11
C LYS A 17 -8.31 -9.21 4.87
N GLY A 18 -7.28 -8.32 4.75
CA GLY A 18 -7.13 -7.42 3.61
C GLY A 18 -7.05 -8.16 2.30
N ILE A 19 -6.24 -9.21 2.22
CA ILE A 19 -6.10 -10.05 1.03
C ILE A 19 -7.41 -10.79 0.70
N THR A 20 -8.08 -11.33 1.71
CA THR A 20 -9.39 -11.99 1.50
C THR A 20 -10.45 -11.00 0.98
N ALA A 21 -10.51 -9.81 1.57
CA ALA A 21 -11.42 -8.74 1.14
C ALA A 21 -11.10 -8.26 -0.28
N ALA A 22 -9.81 -8.02 -0.58
CA ALA A 22 -9.33 -7.60 -1.89
C ALA A 22 -9.58 -8.67 -2.96
N SER A 23 -9.36 -9.95 -2.63
CA SER A 23 -9.65 -11.08 -3.52
C SER A 23 -11.13 -11.18 -3.88
N LEU A 24 -12.02 -11.04 -2.89
CA LEU A 24 -13.45 -10.98 -3.15
C LEU A 24 -13.80 -9.75 -4.02
N GLY A 25 -13.19 -8.59 -3.73
CA GLY A 25 -13.35 -7.38 -4.53
C GLY A 25 -12.95 -7.58 -5.98
N HIS A 26 -11.82 -8.25 -6.21
CA HIS A 26 -11.35 -8.63 -7.55
C HIS A 26 -12.35 -9.53 -8.29
N LEU A 27 -12.82 -10.59 -7.65
CA LEU A 27 -13.78 -11.53 -8.25
C LEU A 27 -15.10 -10.84 -8.63
N LEU A 28 -15.64 -10.01 -7.75
CA LEU A 28 -16.86 -9.26 -8.02
C LEU A 28 -16.68 -8.23 -9.15
N LYS A 29 -15.51 -7.57 -9.19
CA LYS A 29 -15.16 -6.67 -10.30
C LYS A 29 -15.00 -7.44 -11.62
N ALA A 30 -14.36 -8.60 -11.60
CA ALA A 30 -14.21 -9.47 -12.78
C ALA A 30 -15.56 -9.95 -13.34
N ARG A 31 -16.64 -9.90 -12.54
CA ARG A 31 -18.03 -10.12 -13.00
C ARG A 31 -18.72 -8.83 -13.47
N GLY A 32 -18.00 -7.71 -13.55
CA GLY A 32 -18.50 -6.42 -14.05
C GLY A 32 -19.32 -5.62 -13.04
N TYR A 33 -19.18 -5.87 -11.73
CA TYR A 33 -19.71 -5.00 -10.69
C TYR A 33 -18.76 -3.85 -10.39
N LYS A 34 -19.31 -2.68 -10.07
CA LYS A 34 -18.53 -1.57 -9.53
C LYS A 34 -18.29 -1.84 -8.03
N VAL A 35 -17.05 -2.09 -7.69
CA VAL A 35 -16.64 -2.41 -6.32
C VAL A 35 -15.78 -1.29 -5.77
N THR A 36 -16.03 -0.88 -4.54
CA THR A 36 -15.10 -0.05 -3.77
C THR A 36 -14.79 -0.70 -2.43
N MET A 37 -13.66 -0.33 -1.85
CA MET A 37 -13.19 -0.93 -0.61
C MET A 37 -12.97 0.13 0.46
N GLN A 38 -13.15 -0.27 1.72
CA GLN A 38 -12.98 0.61 2.87
C GLN A 38 -12.29 -0.11 4.01
N LYS A 39 -11.29 0.54 4.60
CA LYS A 39 -10.60 0.12 5.82
C LYS A 39 -11.07 0.90 7.02
N MET A 40 -11.40 0.22 8.10
CA MET A 40 -11.78 0.79 9.39
C MET A 40 -10.75 0.39 10.43
N ASP A 41 -9.91 1.34 10.86
CA ASP A 41 -8.81 1.08 11.79
C ASP A 41 -9.16 1.44 13.22
N PRO A 42 -9.05 0.49 14.17
CA PRO A 42 -9.54 0.67 15.53
C PRO A 42 -8.63 1.53 16.42
N TYR A 43 -7.42 1.89 15.97
CA TYR A 43 -6.51 2.71 16.79
C TYR A 43 -6.96 4.18 16.91
N LEU A 44 -6.42 4.87 17.92
CA LEU A 44 -6.76 6.26 18.26
C LEU A 44 -5.90 7.32 17.54
N ASN A 45 -4.93 6.92 16.72
CA ASN A 45 -4.26 7.86 15.83
C ASN A 45 -5.28 8.42 14.84
N VAL A 46 -5.19 9.71 14.53
CA VAL A 46 -6.12 10.37 13.59
C VAL A 46 -5.93 9.82 12.18
N ASP A 47 -4.68 9.60 11.81
CA ASP A 47 -4.23 8.93 10.59
C ASP A 47 -2.89 8.21 10.85
N PRO A 48 -2.41 7.34 9.94
CA PRO A 48 -1.13 6.67 10.11
C PRO A 48 0.09 7.54 9.75
N GLY A 49 -0.08 8.76 9.27
CA GLY A 49 1.00 9.60 8.73
C GLY A 49 2.15 9.89 9.71
N THR A 50 1.86 9.89 11.03
CA THR A 50 2.86 10.08 12.08
C THR A 50 3.28 8.78 12.78
N MET A 51 2.73 7.64 12.37
CA MET A 51 3.06 6.35 12.98
C MET A 51 4.40 5.81 12.49
N SER A 52 5.07 5.03 13.34
CA SER A 52 6.32 4.39 12.97
C SER A 52 6.08 3.26 11.97
N PRO A 53 6.78 3.22 10.82
CA PRO A 53 6.71 2.10 9.89
C PRO A 53 7.07 0.75 10.50
N PHE A 54 7.86 0.70 11.56
CA PHE A 54 8.17 -0.53 12.31
C PHE A 54 6.95 -1.14 13.02
N GLN A 55 5.91 -0.34 13.28
CA GLN A 55 4.70 -0.81 13.96
C GLN A 55 3.52 -0.98 13.01
N HIS A 56 3.50 -0.22 11.93
CA HIS A 56 2.32 -0.07 11.08
C HIS A 56 2.56 -0.50 9.62
N GLY A 57 3.81 -0.70 9.21
CA GLY A 57 4.17 -0.86 7.80
C GLY A 57 4.23 0.47 7.05
N GLU A 58 4.14 0.42 5.73
CA GLU A 58 4.13 1.63 4.91
C GLU A 58 2.88 2.47 5.14
N VAL A 59 3.01 3.78 4.98
CA VAL A 59 1.86 4.71 4.88
C VAL A 59 1.53 4.87 3.42
N PHE A 60 0.36 4.37 3.02
CA PHE A 60 -0.13 4.48 1.66
C PHE A 60 -0.79 5.84 1.43
N VAL A 61 -0.58 6.46 0.26
CA VAL A 61 -1.17 7.75 -0.07
C VAL A 61 -2.09 7.62 -1.26
N THR A 62 -3.33 8.11 -1.12
CA THR A 62 -4.32 8.13 -2.21
C THR A 62 -4.13 9.34 -3.14
N ASP A 63 -4.79 9.35 -4.30
CA ASP A 63 -4.70 10.46 -5.26
C ASP A 63 -5.19 11.80 -4.65
N ASP A 64 -6.16 11.76 -3.73
CA ASP A 64 -6.70 12.94 -3.04
C ASP A 64 -5.93 13.32 -1.75
N GLY A 65 -4.75 12.73 -1.54
CA GLY A 65 -3.83 13.09 -0.47
C GLY A 65 -4.16 12.56 0.91
N HIS A 66 -4.94 11.48 1.00
CA HIS A 66 -5.15 10.81 2.28
C HIS A 66 -3.98 9.88 2.59
N GLU A 67 -3.41 10.01 3.80
CA GLU A 67 -2.46 9.07 4.37
C GLU A 67 -3.25 7.93 5.03
N GLY A 68 -3.13 6.72 4.52
CA GLY A 68 -3.91 5.57 4.93
C GLY A 68 -3.09 4.34 5.24
N ASP A 69 -3.78 3.30 5.67
CA ASP A 69 -3.22 1.98 5.97
C ASP A 69 -2.67 1.29 4.71
N LEU A 70 -1.66 0.44 4.88
CA LEU A 70 -1.04 -0.34 3.79
C LEU A 70 -2.02 -1.24 3.04
N ASP A 71 -3.11 -1.67 3.67
CA ASP A 71 -4.14 -2.48 3.03
C ASP A 71 -4.81 -1.76 1.85
N LEU A 72 -4.83 -0.42 1.85
CA LEU A 72 -5.29 0.37 0.68
C LEU A 72 -4.48 0.03 -0.58
N GLY A 73 -3.18 -0.19 -0.44
CA GLY A 73 -2.32 -0.65 -1.54
C GLY A 73 -2.75 -2.01 -2.07
N HIS A 74 -3.03 -2.97 -1.19
CA HIS A 74 -3.58 -4.26 -1.60
C HIS A 74 -4.91 -4.09 -2.33
N TYR A 75 -5.82 -3.27 -1.78
CA TYR A 75 -7.12 -3.06 -2.43
C TYR A 75 -6.96 -2.50 -3.83
N GLU A 76 -6.18 -1.43 -4.01
CA GLU A 76 -5.95 -0.82 -5.33
C GLU A 76 -5.29 -1.79 -6.31
N ARG A 77 -4.35 -2.63 -5.86
CA ARG A 77 -3.69 -3.63 -6.71
C ARG A 77 -4.65 -4.71 -7.18
N PHE A 78 -5.58 -5.16 -6.31
CA PHE A 78 -6.53 -6.21 -6.63
C PHE A 78 -7.70 -5.72 -7.46
N ILE A 79 -8.30 -4.57 -7.12
CA ILE A 79 -9.47 -4.07 -7.85
C ILE A 79 -9.10 -3.15 -9.02
N ASP A 80 -7.81 -2.82 -9.21
CA ASP A 80 -7.30 -1.89 -10.24
C ASP A 80 -8.12 -0.59 -10.33
N GLU A 81 -8.36 0.03 -9.18
CA GLU A 81 -9.04 1.32 -9.04
C GLU A 81 -8.29 2.17 -8.03
N SER A 82 -8.20 3.48 -8.27
CA SER A 82 -7.68 4.41 -7.27
C SER A 82 -8.73 4.65 -6.19
N LEU A 83 -8.33 4.50 -4.94
CA LEU A 83 -9.15 4.77 -3.78
C LEU A 83 -9.07 6.24 -3.34
N SER A 84 -9.94 6.64 -2.44
CA SER A 84 -10.03 8.01 -1.93
C SER A 84 -9.95 8.04 -0.39
N ARG A 85 -9.93 9.24 0.18
CA ARG A 85 -9.98 9.43 1.65
C ARG A 85 -11.17 8.80 2.34
N GLU A 86 -12.24 8.51 1.62
CA GLU A 86 -13.39 7.80 2.20
C GLU A 86 -13.13 6.29 2.32
N SER A 87 -12.07 5.81 1.70
CA SER A 87 -11.68 4.39 1.74
C SER A 87 -10.91 3.99 2.99
N ASN A 88 -10.51 4.96 3.83
CA ASN A 88 -9.90 4.66 5.12
C ASN A 88 -10.33 5.68 6.18
N PHE A 89 -10.60 5.21 7.37
CA PHE A 89 -10.76 6.06 8.54
C PHE A 89 -10.44 5.31 9.83
N THR A 90 -9.95 6.06 10.81
CA THR A 90 -9.55 5.53 12.11
C THR A 90 -10.59 5.86 13.18
N GLN A 91 -10.56 5.13 14.28
CA GLN A 91 -11.38 5.50 15.45
C GLN A 91 -10.97 6.88 15.98
N GLY A 92 -9.68 7.21 15.93
CA GLY A 92 -9.17 8.54 16.32
C GLY A 92 -9.80 9.67 15.50
N SER A 93 -9.93 9.53 14.18
CA SER A 93 -10.55 10.53 13.31
C SER A 93 -12.05 10.71 13.61
N ILE A 94 -12.75 9.64 13.97
CA ILE A 94 -14.16 9.70 14.41
C ILE A 94 -14.28 10.46 15.73
N TYR A 95 -13.45 10.11 16.74
CA TYR A 95 -13.47 10.80 18.03
C TYR A 95 -13.07 12.27 17.92
N GLN A 96 -12.02 12.59 17.16
CA GLN A 96 -11.60 13.97 16.92
C GLN A 96 -12.75 14.81 16.36
N THR A 97 -13.44 14.28 15.33
CA THR A 97 -14.60 14.95 14.73
C THR A 97 -15.73 15.17 15.73
N LEU A 98 -16.06 14.16 16.54
CA LEU A 98 -17.14 14.23 17.53
C LEU A 98 -16.80 15.20 18.67
N ILE A 99 -15.56 15.17 19.18
CA ILE A 99 -15.10 16.09 20.22
C ILE A 99 -15.13 17.54 19.70
N ALA A 100 -14.67 17.78 18.47
CA ALA A 100 -14.73 19.10 17.86
C ALA A 100 -16.17 19.61 17.71
N ARG A 101 -17.12 18.75 17.34
CA ARG A 101 -18.56 19.08 17.27
C ARG A 101 -19.13 19.37 18.66
N GLU A 102 -18.77 18.58 19.66
CA GLU A 102 -19.21 18.80 21.05
C GLU A 102 -18.73 20.17 21.56
N ARG A 103 -17.43 20.49 21.35
CA ARG A 103 -16.84 21.77 21.76
C ARG A 103 -17.50 22.98 21.07
N ARG A 104 -18.01 22.82 19.85
CA ARG A 104 -18.78 23.87 19.14
C ARG A 104 -20.24 23.99 19.62
N GLY A 105 -20.72 23.04 20.43
CA GLY A 105 -22.11 23.03 20.91
C GLY A 105 -23.12 22.39 19.95
N ASP A 106 -22.69 21.64 18.95
CA ASP A 106 -23.55 21.02 17.93
C ASP A 106 -24.57 20.04 18.53
N PHE A 107 -24.34 19.56 19.76
CA PHE A 107 -25.21 18.61 20.45
C PHE A 107 -26.21 19.30 21.43
N LEU A 108 -26.26 20.63 21.45
CA LEU A 108 -27.22 21.42 22.22
C LEU A 108 -27.30 21.06 23.73
N GLY A 109 -26.16 20.69 24.33
CA GLY A 109 -26.08 20.28 25.74
C GLY A 109 -26.43 18.81 26.00
N GLY A 110 -26.73 18.03 24.97
CA GLY A 110 -26.95 16.59 25.09
C GLY A 110 -25.67 15.82 25.48
N THR A 111 -25.85 14.72 26.23
CA THR A 111 -24.73 13.82 26.55
C THR A 111 -24.27 13.06 25.30
N VAL A 112 -23.01 13.24 24.94
CA VAL A 112 -22.39 12.50 23.83
C VAL A 112 -21.83 11.15 24.32
N GLN A 113 -22.25 10.06 23.68
CA GLN A 113 -21.92 8.68 24.08
C GLN A 113 -21.44 7.86 22.88
N VAL A 114 -20.80 6.71 23.13
CA VAL A 114 -20.41 5.79 22.05
C VAL A 114 -21.64 5.38 21.24
N ILE A 115 -22.71 4.96 21.90
CA ILE A 115 -24.01 4.72 21.29
C ILE A 115 -24.94 5.85 21.72
N PRO A 116 -25.55 6.62 20.82
CA PRO A 116 -25.55 6.43 19.36
C PRO A 116 -24.50 7.26 18.59
N HIS A 117 -23.73 8.16 19.20
CA HIS A 117 -23.01 9.22 18.48
C HIS A 117 -21.80 8.70 17.70
N VAL A 118 -20.95 7.86 18.32
CA VAL A 118 -19.80 7.25 17.62
C VAL A 118 -20.29 6.27 16.55
N THR A 119 -21.26 5.41 16.90
CA THR A 119 -21.80 4.45 15.94
C THR A 119 -22.48 5.14 14.75
N GLU A 120 -23.19 6.27 14.96
CA GLU A 120 -23.78 7.01 13.85
C GLU A 120 -22.72 7.67 12.97
N ALA A 121 -21.66 8.26 13.55
CA ALA A 121 -20.56 8.83 12.79
C ALA A 121 -19.86 7.78 11.91
N ILE A 122 -19.70 6.54 12.42
CA ILE A 122 -19.17 5.42 11.63
C ILE A 122 -20.14 5.07 10.49
N LYS A 123 -21.44 4.94 10.78
CA LYS A 123 -22.45 4.64 9.74
C LYS A 123 -22.55 5.74 8.67
N GLU A 124 -22.32 7.00 9.03
CA GLU A 124 -22.22 8.09 8.07
C GLU A 124 -21.05 7.90 7.09
N ARG A 125 -19.88 7.41 7.54
CA ARG A 125 -18.76 7.06 6.65
C ARG A 125 -19.12 5.93 5.70
N LEU A 126 -19.81 4.88 6.19
CA LEU A 126 -20.29 3.77 5.36
C LEU A 126 -21.27 4.22 4.27
N ARG A 127 -22.17 5.15 4.58
CA ARG A 127 -23.11 5.71 3.60
C ARG A 127 -22.40 6.62 2.60
N ARG A 128 -21.43 7.40 3.07
CA ARG A 128 -20.71 8.38 2.26
C ARG A 128 -19.87 7.71 1.17
N ILE A 129 -19.08 6.68 1.48
CA ILE A 129 -18.30 5.98 0.47
C ILE A 129 -19.20 5.36 -0.62
N ALA A 130 -20.32 4.75 -0.23
CA ALA A 130 -21.28 4.19 -1.17
C ALA A 130 -21.87 5.24 -2.13
N SER A 131 -22.16 6.44 -1.61
CA SER A 131 -22.75 7.52 -2.42
C SER A 131 -21.73 8.21 -3.32
N GLN A 132 -20.48 8.37 -2.88
CA GLN A 132 -19.44 9.07 -3.64
C GLN A 132 -18.81 8.21 -4.72
N SER A 133 -18.59 6.91 -4.44
CA SER A 133 -18.00 5.98 -5.42
C SER A 133 -18.99 5.51 -6.49
N ASN A 134 -20.28 5.71 -6.28
CA ASN A 134 -21.34 5.12 -7.12
C ASN A 134 -21.15 3.60 -7.32
N ALA A 135 -20.65 2.92 -6.27
CA ALA A 135 -20.40 1.49 -6.29
C ALA A 135 -21.69 0.67 -6.18
N ASP A 136 -21.71 -0.48 -6.82
CA ASP A 136 -22.74 -1.50 -6.64
C ASP A 136 -22.54 -2.24 -5.30
N ILE A 137 -21.26 -2.47 -4.95
CA ILE A 137 -20.86 -3.23 -3.76
C ILE A 137 -19.72 -2.48 -3.05
N VAL A 138 -19.88 -2.31 -1.73
CA VAL A 138 -18.86 -1.78 -0.82
C VAL A 138 -18.36 -2.91 0.07
N ILE A 139 -17.06 -3.17 0.06
CA ILE A 139 -16.42 -4.13 0.97
C ILE A 139 -15.69 -3.34 2.06
N SER A 140 -16.14 -3.49 3.30
CA SER A 140 -15.56 -2.77 4.45
C SER A 140 -14.84 -3.76 5.36
N GLU A 141 -13.52 -3.62 5.46
CA GLU A 141 -12.70 -4.41 6.38
C GLU A 141 -12.64 -3.75 7.75
N ILE A 142 -13.01 -4.47 8.79
CA ILE A 142 -12.87 -4.04 10.18
C ILE A 142 -11.49 -4.51 10.69
N GLY A 143 -10.62 -3.55 10.99
CA GLY A 143 -9.31 -3.80 11.57
C GLY A 143 -9.39 -4.36 12.98
N GLY A 144 -8.24 -4.90 13.46
CA GLY A 144 -8.17 -5.56 14.76
C GLY A 144 -8.75 -6.98 14.77
N THR A 145 -8.92 -7.52 15.96
CA THR A 145 -9.39 -8.88 16.22
C THR A 145 -10.71 -8.82 16.97
N ILE A 146 -11.65 -9.71 16.65
CA ILE A 146 -12.90 -9.83 17.41
C ILE A 146 -12.58 -10.11 18.88
N GLY A 147 -13.15 -9.32 19.76
CA GLY A 147 -12.89 -9.33 21.22
C GLY A 147 -12.04 -8.16 21.69
N ASP A 148 -11.30 -7.50 20.79
CA ASP A 148 -10.55 -6.28 21.12
C ASP A 148 -11.52 -5.12 21.45
N ILE A 149 -11.23 -4.41 22.52
CA ILE A 149 -12.08 -3.27 22.98
C ILE A 149 -12.15 -2.20 21.89
N GLU A 150 -11.04 -1.95 21.22
CA GLU A 150 -10.90 -0.91 20.22
C GLU A 150 -11.79 -1.14 18.99
N SER A 151 -12.05 -2.39 18.62
CA SER A 151 -12.86 -2.72 17.44
C SER A 151 -14.37 -2.75 17.73
N GLN A 152 -14.79 -2.77 19.00
CA GLN A 152 -16.19 -2.90 19.38
C GLN A 152 -17.11 -1.82 18.79
N PRO A 153 -16.77 -0.52 18.76
CA PRO A 153 -17.64 0.50 18.18
C PRO A 153 -17.89 0.28 16.68
N PHE A 154 -16.91 -0.24 15.95
CA PHE A 154 -17.04 -0.56 14.52
C PHE A 154 -17.99 -1.73 14.29
N ILE A 155 -17.82 -2.80 15.07
CA ILE A 155 -18.68 -3.99 14.96
C ILE A 155 -20.12 -3.67 15.34
N GLU A 156 -20.30 -2.87 16.41
CA GLU A 156 -21.63 -2.41 16.82
C GLU A 156 -22.27 -1.51 15.75
N ALA A 157 -21.51 -0.59 15.14
CA ALA A 157 -22.00 0.22 14.04
C ALA A 157 -22.41 -0.63 12.83
N ALA A 158 -21.59 -1.63 12.45
CA ALA A 158 -21.90 -2.55 11.36
C ALA A 158 -23.16 -3.39 11.65
N ARG A 159 -23.31 -3.87 12.90
CA ARG A 159 -24.52 -4.56 13.36
C ARG A 159 -25.77 -3.69 13.25
N GLN A 160 -25.69 -2.42 13.71
CA GLN A 160 -26.78 -1.46 13.56
C GLN A 160 -27.07 -1.17 12.09
N PHE A 161 -26.04 -1.00 11.28
CA PHE A 161 -26.16 -0.74 9.85
C PHE A 161 -26.89 -1.87 9.11
N LYS A 162 -26.57 -3.14 9.42
CA LYS A 162 -27.31 -4.31 8.88
C LYS A 162 -28.79 -4.26 9.23
N LYS A 163 -29.12 -3.83 10.46
CA LYS A 163 -30.52 -3.73 10.91
C LYS A 163 -31.30 -2.60 10.21
N GLU A 164 -30.61 -1.57 9.73
CA GLU A 164 -31.20 -0.42 9.02
C GLU A 164 -31.42 -0.70 7.53
N LYS A 165 -30.89 -1.79 7.02
CA LYS A 165 -30.95 -2.19 5.61
C LYS A 165 -31.95 -3.30 5.38
N ASP A 166 -32.35 -3.47 4.12
CA ASP A 166 -33.21 -4.58 3.74
C ASP A 166 -32.46 -5.93 3.87
N PRO A 167 -33.17 -7.04 4.15
CA PRO A 167 -32.57 -8.37 4.15
C PRO A 167 -31.84 -8.65 2.83
N GLY A 168 -30.60 -9.13 2.91
CA GLY A 168 -29.76 -9.39 1.74
C GLY A 168 -28.98 -8.17 1.21
N ASP A 169 -29.03 -7.01 1.88
CA ASP A 169 -28.21 -5.86 1.51
C ASP A 169 -26.86 -5.82 2.24
N VAL A 170 -26.73 -6.59 3.33
CA VAL A 170 -25.51 -6.59 4.16
C VAL A 170 -25.11 -8.01 4.52
N LEU A 171 -23.88 -8.38 4.23
CA LEU A 171 -23.26 -9.66 4.61
C LEU A 171 -22.06 -9.45 5.55
N PHE A 172 -21.78 -10.47 6.35
CA PHE A 172 -20.59 -10.57 7.17
C PHE A 172 -19.73 -11.77 6.75
N VAL A 173 -18.48 -11.51 6.41
CA VAL A 173 -17.44 -12.51 6.15
C VAL A 173 -16.50 -12.52 7.35
N HIS A 174 -16.32 -13.66 7.99
CA HIS A 174 -15.42 -13.78 9.14
C HIS A 174 -14.20 -14.60 8.78
N VAL A 175 -13.02 -13.95 8.76
CA VAL A 175 -11.73 -14.58 8.51
C VAL A 175 -11.16 -15.09 9.83
N THR A 176 -10.75 -16.34 9.89
CA THR A 176 -10.28 -16.98 11.12
C THR A 176 -9.14 -17.96 10.87
N LEU A 177 -8.40 -18.30 11.91
CA LEU A 177 -7.28 -19.23 11.84
C LEU A 177 -7.73 -20.64 12.24
N VAL A 178 -7.33 -21.62 11.42
CA VAL A 178 -7.43 -23.05 11.71
C VAL A 178 -6.00 -23.62 11.79
N PRO A 179 -5.35 -23.51 12.96
CA PRO A 179 -3.95 -23.89 13.09
C PRO A 179 -3.75 -25.41 13.02
N TYR A 180 -2.64 -25.82 12.40
CA TYR A 180 -2.15 -27.18 12.50
C TYR A 180 -1.29 -27.36 13.75
N ILE A 181 -1.57 -28.40 14.51
CA ILE A 181 -0.79 -28.74 15.70
C ILE A 181 0.11 -29.93 15.36
N ALA A 182 1.38 -29.68 15.14
CA ALA A 182 2.34 -30.71 14.71
C ALA A 182 2.40 -31.93 15.66
N ALA A 183 2.35 -31.71 16.97
CA ALA A 183 2.36 -32.78 17.97
C ALA A 183 1.10 -33.68 17.95
N ALA A 184 -0.02 -33.19 17.41
CA ALA A 184 -1.28 -33.92 17.30
C ALA A 184 -1.56 -34.38 15.87
N HIS A 185 -0.74 -33.97 14.90
CA HIS A 185 -0.90 -34.22 13.46
C HIS A 185 -2.31 -33.90 12.94
N GLU A 186 -2.89 -32.81 13.40
CA GLU A 186 -4.23 -32.40 12.99
C GLU A 186 -4.44 -30.87 13.05
N VAL A 187 -5.36 -30.36 12.22
CA VAL A 187 -5.85 -28.98 12.31
C VAL A 187 -6.87 -28.85 13.46
N LYS A 188 -6.87 -27.71 14.13
CA LYS A 188 -7.74 -27.44 15.30
C LYS A 188 -8.77 -26.35 14.99
N THR A 189 -10.04 -26.71 15.12
CA THR A 189 -11.17 -25.81 14.87
C THR A 189 -11.60 -24.97 16.08
N LYS A 190 -11.04 -25.22 17.25
CA LYS A 190 -11.42 -24.50 18.48
C LYS A 190 -11.20 -22.98 18.40
N PRO A 191 -10.08 -22.47 17.89
CA PRO A 191 -9.88 -21.02 17.75
C PRO A 191 -10.98 -20.37 16.92
N THR A 192 -11.33 -20.94 15.77
CA THR A 192 -12.46 -20.52 14.92
C THR A 192 -13.78 -20.50 15.68
N GLN A 193 -14.12 -21.57 16.39
CA GLN A 193 -15.36 -21.68 17.17
C GLN A 193 -15.45 -20.58 18.25
N HIS A 194 -14.32 -20.27 18.94
CA HIS A 194 -14.28 -19.22 19.95
C HIS A 194 -14.41 -17.83 19.33
N SER A 195 -13.74 -17.59 18.21
CA SER A 195 -13.84 -16.31 17.50
C SER A 195 -15.25 -16.03 17.01
N VAL A 196 -15.91 -17.00 16.39
CA VAL A 196 -17.30 -16.85 15.95
C VAL A 196 -18.26 -16.71 17.16
N LYS A 197 -18.00 -17.42 18.25
CA LYS A 197 -18.80 -17.25 19.48
C LYS A 197 -18.69 -15.81 20.01
N GLU A 198 -17.51 -15.23 19.99
CA GLU A 198 -17.29 -13.84 20.42
C GLU A 198 -18.04 -12.87 19.50
N LEU A 199 -17.95 -13.03 18.17
CA LEU A 199 -18.69 -12.23 17.20
C LEU A 199 -20.21 -12.31 17.44
N ARG A 200 -20.74 -13.52 17.70
CA ARG A 200 -22.13 -13.75 18.01
C ARG A 200 -22.56 -13.11 19.33
N SER A 201 -21.66 -13.02 20.32
CA SER A 201 -21.98 -12.39 21.61
C SER A 201 -22.29 -10.88 21.45
N ILE A 202 -21.73 -10.25 20.42
CA ILE A 202 -22.02 -8.85 20.05
C ILE A 202 -23.29 -8.74 19.18
N GLY A 203 -23.88 -9.87 18.79
CA GLY A 203 -25.13 -9.92 18.00
C GLY A 203 -24.90 -9.94 16.47
N VAL A 204 -23.71 -10.34 16.01
CA VAL A 204 -23.39 -10.53 14.60
C VAL A 204 -23.23 -12.02 14.30
N GLN A 205 -24.06 -12.56 13.41
CA GLN A 205 -23.91 -13.88 12.82
C GLN A 205 -23.15 -13.73 11.50
N PRO A 206 -22.01 -14.41 11.31
CA PRO A 206 -21.34 -14.39 10.00
C PRO A 206 -22.16 -15.14 8.96
N ASP A 207 -22.15 -14.63 7.74
CA ASP A 207 -22.78 -15.28 6.57
C ASP A 207 -21.80 -16.24 5.91
N PHE A 208 -20.48 -15.99 6.05
CA PHE A 208 -19.39 -16.83 5.57
C PHE A 208 -18.25 -16.88 6.59
N ILE A 209 -17.55 -18.02 6.62
CA ILE A 209 -16.31 -18.20 7.39
C ILE A 209 -15.19 -18.56 6.42
N VAL A 210 -14.15 -17.75 6.39
CA VAL A 210 -12.93 -18.02 5.62
C VAL A 210 -11.85 -18.53 6.58
N CYS A 211 -11.45 -19.77 6.38
CA CYS A 211 -10.50 -20.49 7.24
C CYS A 211 -9.08 -20.37 6.68
N ARG A 212 -8.25 -19.54 7.30
CA ARG A 212 -6.81 -19.48 7.02
C ARG A 212 -6.11 -20.67 7.67
N SER A 213 -5.24 -21.33 6.94
CA SER A 213 -4.44 -22.46 7.41
C SER A 213 -3.20 -22.63 6.54
N ASP A 214 -2.16 -23.18 7.11
CA ASP A 214 -0.98 -23.69 6.42
C ASP A 214 -1.17 -25.13 5.90
N HIS A 215 -2.32 -25.74 6.18
CA HIS A 215 -2.67 -27.10 5.80
C HIS A 215 -4.07 -27.17 5.18
N GLU A 216 -4.32 -28.23 4.44
CA GLU A 216 -5.62 -28.50 3.82
C GLU A 216 -6.77 -28.53 4.85
N ILE A 217 -7.87 -27.88 4.52
CA ILE A 217 -9.14 -27.90 5.27
C ILE A 217 -10.07 -28.93 4.66
N THR A 218 -10.08 -30.12 5.24
CA THR A 218 -10.91 -31.23 4.74
C THR A 218 -12.41 -30.99 4.96
N ASP A 219 -13.27 -31.69 4.22
CA ASP A 219 -14.73 -31.58 4.34
C ASP A 219 -15.20 -31.84 5.78
N LYS A 220 -14.62 -32.83 6.47
CA LYS A 220 -14.93 -33.09 7.89
C LYS A 220 -14.61 -31.90 8.81
N VAL A 221 -13.57 -31.16 8.50
CA VAL A 221 -13.22 -29.93 9.25
C VAL A 221 -14.24 -28.85 8.93
N ARG A 222 -14.63 -28.68 7.67
CA ARG A 222 -15.68 -27.73 7.23
C ARG A 222 -17.03 -28.03 7.90
N GLU A 223 -17.49 -29.27 7.86
CA GLU A 223 -18.72 -29.72 8.51
C GLU A 223 -18.70 -29.42 10.02
N LYS A 224 -17.57 -29.70 10.68
CA LYS A 224 -17.42 -29.42 12.10
C LYS A 224 -17.48 -27.92 12.40
N ILE A 225 -16.82 -27.08 11.61
CA ILE A 225 -16.88 -25.62 11.77
C ILE A 225 -18.31 -25.14 11.54
N ALA A 226 -18.94 -25.56 10.45
CA ALA A 226 -20.31 -25.24 10.09
C ALA A 226 -21.30 -25.51 11.23
N LEU A 227 -21.23 -26.72 11.79
CA LEU A 227 -22.09 -27.15 12.91
C LEU A 227 -21.92 -26.26 14.15
N PHE A 228 -20.69 -25.94 14.56
CA PHE A 228 -20.42 -25.17 15.77
C PHE A 228 -20.62 -23.65 15.60
N CYS A 229 -20.51 -23.16 14.36
CA CYS A 229 -20.61 -21.75 14.03
C CYS A 229 -21.97 -21.34 13.46
N ASP A 230 -22.88 -22.31 13.26
CA ASP A 230 -24.24 -22.10 12.78
C ASP A 230 -24.27 -21.43 11.39
N VAL A 231 -23.49 -22.00 10.47
CA VAL A 231 -23.43 -21.65 9.04
C VAL A 231 -23.60 -22.91 8.19
N ALA A 232 -23.95 -22.77 6.92
CA ALA A 232 -23.97 -23.89 6.02
C ALA A 232 -22.54 -24.39 5.71
N THR A 233 -22.35 -25.68 5.44
CA THR A 233 -21.03 -26.26 5.17
C THR A 233 -20.37 -25.61 3.95
N GLU A 234 -21.15 -25.31 2.94
CA GLU A 234 -20.74 -24.63 1.71
C GLU A 234 -20.30 -23.16 1.94
N ASP A 235 -20.68 -22.55 3.06
CA ASP A 235 -20.28 -21.18 3.45
C ASP A 235 -18.98 -21.16 4.27
N VAL A 236 -18.40 -22.33 4.55
CA VAL A 236 -17.08 -22.46 5.17
C VAL A 236 -16.05 -22.66 4.06
N LEU A 237 -15.22 -21.66 3.83
CA LEU A 237 -14.24 -21.60 2.76
C LEU A 237 -12.84 -21.84 3.30
N ALA A 238 -12.03 -22.57 2.54
CA ALA A 238 -10.61 -22.72 2.84
C ALA A 238 -9.80 -21.61 2.13
N CYS A 239 -8.87 -21.03 2.85
CA CYS A 239 -7.87 -20.13 2.30
C CYS A 239 -6.51 -20.57 2.83
N VAL A 240 -5.90 -21.54 2.14
CA VAL A 240 -4.59 -22.10 2.47
C VAL A 240 -3.51 -21.14 2.00
N ASP A 241 -2.35 -21.18 2.68
CA ASP A 241 -1.22 -20.38 2.28
C ASP A 241 -0.80 -20.67 0.83
N SER A 242 -0.52 -19.63 0.07
CA SER A 242 -0.18 -19.69 -1.36
C SER A 242 1.15 -18.98 -1.60
N PRO A 243 1.96 -19.42 -2.58
CA PRO A 243 3.21 -18.77 -2.95
C PRO A 243 3.03 -17.29 -3.34
N SER A 244 1.90 -16.96 -3.95
CA SER A 244 1.55 -15.59 -4.34
C SER A 244 0.18 -15.17 -3.79
N ILE A 245 0.08 -13.94 -3.28
CA ILE A 245 -1.21 -13.38 -2.86
C ILE A 245 -2.20 -13.28 -4.03
N TYR A 246 -1.71 -13.19 -5.25
CA TYR A 246 -2.51 -13.10 -6.49
C TYR A 246 -3.14 -14.44 -6.91
N GLU A 247 -2.76 -15.56 -6.29
CA GLU A 247 -3.45 -16.86 -6.47
C GLU A 247 -4.72 -16.97 -5.61
N VAL A 248 -4.81 -16.20 -4.52
CA VAL A 248 -5.93 -16.28 -3.57
C VAL A 248 -7.29 -16.05 -4.23
N PRO A 249 -7.49 -15.09 -5.17
CA PRO A 249 -8.75 -14.96 -5.89
C PRO A 249 -9.16 -16.25 -6.62
N LEU A 250 -8.22 -16.92 -7.28
CA LEU A 250 -8.50 -18.17 -8.01
C LEU A 250 -8.94 -19.30 -7.06
N ALA A 251 -8.23 -19.46 -5.94
CA ALA A 251 -8.57 -20.45 -4.92
C ALA A 251 -9.95 -20.21 -4.27
N LEU A 252 -10.39 -18.95 -4.18
CA LEU A 252 -11.73 -18.59 -3.70
C LEU A 252 -12.82 -18.76 -4.78
N ASP A 253 -12.50 -18.44 -6.05
CA ASP A 253 -13.40 -18.66 -7.20
C ASP A 253 -13.70 -20.16 -7.39
N GLU A 254 -12.69 -21.03 -7.29
CA GLU A 254 -12.87 -22.50 -7.36
C GLU A 254 -13.87 -23.03 -6.33
N GLN A 255 -14.02 -22.38 -5.19
CA GLN A 255 -14.98 -22.70 -4.16
C GLN A 255 -16.33 -22.00 -4.36
N GLY A 256 -16.47 -21.19 -5.42
CA GLY A 256 -17.68 -20.45 -5.76
C GLY A 256 -18.01 -19.32 -4.77
N PHE A 257 -17.00 -18.71 -4.13
CA PHE A 257 -17.22 -17.73 -3.08
C PHE A 257 -18.01 -16.52 -3.56
N ASP A 258 -17.62 -15.94 -4.66
CA ASP A 258 -18.26 -14.78 -5.27
C ASP A 258 -19.69 -15.07 -5.75
N VAL A 259 -19.94 -16.27 -6.32
CA VAL A 259 -21.27 -16.74 -6.72
C VAL A 259 -22.19 -16.81 -5.51
N LYS A 260 -21.73 -17.42 -4.40
CA LYS A 260 -22.49 -17.52 -3.15
C LYS A 260 -22.75 -16.16 -2.52
N VAL A 261 -21.78 -15.25 -2.59
CA VAL A 261 -21.94 -13.86 -2.12
C VAL A 261 -23.00 -13.14 -2.94
N LEU A 262 -22.97 -13.23 -4.27
CA LEU A 262 -23.96 -12.62 -5.15
C LEU A 262 -25.37 -13.19 -4.91
N ASP A 263 -25.48 -14.51 -4.74
CA ASP A 263 -26.76 -15.15 -4.43
C ASP A 263 -27.36 -14.63 -3.11
N LYS A 264 -26.56 -14.59 -2.04
CA LYS A 264 -27.03 -14.04 -0.74
C LYS A 264 -27.36 -12.55 -0.80
N LEU A 265 -26.70 -11.77 -1.67
CA LEU A 265 -27.01 -10.36 -1.90
C LEU A 265 -28.21 -10.15 -2.84
N GLY A 266 -28.75 -11.22 -3.44
CA GLY A 266 -29.80 -11.14 -4.44
C GLY A 266 -29.38 -10.43 -5.72
N LEU A 267 -28.12 -10.57 -6.10
CA LEU A 267 -27.52 -9.99 -7.30
C LEU A 267 -27.36 -11.07 -8.39
N GLU A 268 -27.41 -10.65 -9.64
CA GLU A 268 -27.24 -11.54 -10.79
C GLU A 268 -25.82 -12.11 -10.85
N VAL A 269 -25.68 -13.41 -11.09
CA VAL A 269 -24.38 -14.03 -11.37
C VAL A 269 -24.03 -13.81 -12.84
N ARG A 270 -23.16 -12.83 -13.09
CA ARG A 270 -22.66 -12.51 -14.43
C ARG A 270 -21.46 -13.38 -14.79
N PRO A 271 -21.14 -13.57 -16.08
CA PRO A 271 -19.89 -14.22 -16.49
C PRO A 271 -18.67 -13.54 -15.84
N ILE A 272 -17.68 -14.34 -15.46
CA ILE A 272 -16.44 -13.83 -14.88
C ILE A 272 -15.32 -13.82 -15.93
N ASP A 273 -14.52 -12.76 -15.94
CA ASP A 273 -13.30 -12.68 -16.75
C ASP A 273 -12.06 -12.58 -15.83
N LEU A 274 -11.40 -13.71 -15.64
CA LEU A 274 -10.15 -13.84 -14.89
C LEU A 274 -8.92 -13.91 -15.81
N THR A 275 -9.09 -13.68 -17.11
CA THR A 275 -8.00 -13.75 -18.09
C THR A 275 -6.81 -12.88 -17.73
N PRO A 276 -6.98 -11.59 -17.33
CA PRO A 276 -5.84 -10.74 -16.98
C PRO A 276 -5.03 -11.28 -15.80
N LEU A 277 -5.71 -11.76 -14.75
CA LEU A 277 -5.05 -12.32 -13.57
C LEU A 277 -4.32 -13.64 -13.90
N LYS A 278 -4.98 -14.53 -14.63
CA LYS A 278 -4.39 -15.81 -15.06
C LYS A 278 -3.17 -15.57 -15.95
N SER A 279 -3.25 -14.64 -16.90
CA SER A 279 -2.10 -14.30 -17.75
C SER A 279 -0.92 -13.73 -16.95
N PHE A 280 -1.19 -12.92 -15.93
CA PHE A 280 -0.14 -12.42 -15.04
C PHE A 280 0.52 -13.57 -14.25
N LEU A 281 -0.24 -14.48 -13.68
CA LEU A 281 0.29 -15.64 -12.94
C LEU A 281 1.06 -16.60 -13.86
N GLU A 282 0.53 -16.90 -15.05
CA GLU A 282 1.24 -17.69 -16.06
C GLU A 282 2.56 -17.03 -16.48
N ALA A 283 2.59 -15.70 -16.63
CA ALA A 283 3.82 -14.97 -16.91
C ALA A 283 4.82 -15.05 -15.74
N ALA A 284 4.33 -14.95 -14.49
CA ALA A 284 5.16 -15.08 -13.30
C ALA A 284 5.81 -16.47 -13.20
N ASP A 285 5.04 -17.53 -13.46
CA ASP A 285 5.55 -18.91 -13.46
C ASP A 285 6.58 -19.19 -14.58
N ASN A 286 6.49 -18.42 -15.68
CA ASN A 286 7.38 -18.56 -16.84
C ASN A 286 8.52 -17.55 -16.88
N CYS A 287 8.80 -16.82 -15.80
CA CYS A 287 9.95 -15.92 -15.73
C CYS A 287 11.25 -16.69 -15.88
N GLU A 288 12.14 -16.21 -16.77
CA GLU A 288 13.44 -16.80 -17.03
C GLU A 288 14.58 -15.90 -16.52
N GLY A 289 15.42 -16.45 -15.64
CA GLY A 289 16.55 -15.72 -15.06
C GLY A 289 16.12 -14.76 -13.92
N GLN A 290 17.11 -14.35 -13.15
CA GLN A 290 16.96 -13.56 -11.95
C GLN A 290 17.62 -12.20 -12.11
N VAL A 291 17.02 -11.16 -11.54
CA VAL A 291 17.56 -9.81 -11.42
C VAL A 291 17.63 -9.46 -9.95
N ASP A 292 18.83 -9.19 -9.45
CA ASP A 292 19.09 -8.89 -8.05
C ASP A 292 19.05 -7.38 -7.81
N ILE A 293 18.07 -6.89 -7.06
CA ILE A 293 17.87 -5.47 -6.77
C ILE A 293 18.14 -5.17 -5.31
N ALA A 294 19.12 -4.29 -5.05
CA ALA A 294 19.31 -3.73 -3.71
C ALA A 294 18.29 -2.62 -3.44
N VAL A 295 17.53 -2.74 -2.35
CA VAL A 295 16.68 -1.66 -1.81
C VAL A 295 17.37 -1.10 -0.57
N VAL A 296 18.03 0.06 -0.71
CA VAL A 296 18.83 0.68 0.35
C VAL A 296 17.95 1.58 1.21
N GLY A 297 17.50 1.07 2.33
CA GLY A 297 16.52 1.71 3.22
C GLY A 297 16.94 1.76 4.68
N LYS A 298 16.03 2.21 5.55
CA LYS A 298 16.25 2.24 7.01
C LYS A 298 15.28 1.36 7.80
N TYR A 299 14.29 0.75 7.15
CA TYR A 299 13.27 -0.09 7.79
C TYR A 299 13.38 -1.55 7.33
N VAL A 300 14.58 -2.00 7.07
CA VAL A 300 14.89 -3.29 6.41
C VAL A 300 14.51 -4.52 7.25
N SER A 301 14.35 -4.38 8.56
CA SER A 301 13.88 -5.47 9.43
C SER A 301 12.38 -5.74 9.33
N LEU A 302 11.62 -4.87 8.64
CA LEU A 302 10.19 -5.03 8.40
C LEU A 302 9.88 -4.81 6.92
N PRO A 303 9.76 -5.87 6.10
CA PRO A 303 9.46 -5.76 4.67
C PRO A 303 8.20 -4.94 4.36
N ASP A 304 7.18 -5.01 5.21
CA ASP A 304 5.93 -4.26 5.07
C ASP A 304 6.14 -2.73 5.02
N ALA A 305 7.29 -2.22 5.49
CA ALA A 305 7.63 -0.80 5.36
C ALA A 305 7.95 -0.37 3.92
N TYR A 306 8.23 -1.33 3.04
CA TYR A 306 8.52 -1.14 1.62
C TYR A 306 7.62 -1.99 0.71
N LEU A 307 6.44 -2.37 1.21
CA LEU A 307 5.54 -3.30 0.53
C LEU A 307 5.24 -2.87 -0.91
N SER A 308 4.83 -1.62 -1.13
CA SER A 308 4.51 -1.14 -2.48
C SER A 308 5.73 -1.08 -3.40
N VAL A 309 6.94 -0.84 -2.88
CA VAL A 309 8.18 -0.91 -3.65
C VAL A 309 8.46 -2.34 -4.09
N ILE A 310 8.36 -3.31 -3.17
CA ILE A 310 8.58 -4.73 -3.43
C ILE A 310 7.56 -5.25 -4.46
N GLU A 311 6.28 -4.92 -4.27
CA GLU A 311 5.22 -5.28 -5.22
C GLU A 311 5.47 -4.67 -6.61
N ALA A 312 5.85 -3.38 -6.67
CA ALA A 312 6.11 -2.71 -7.95
C ALA A 312 7.31 -3.32 -8.70
N LEU A 313 8.36 -3.73 -7.97
CA LEU A 313 9.49 -4.48 -8.54
C LEU A 313 9.05 -5.85 -9.06
N GLY A 314 8.25 -6.58 -8.29
CA GLY A 314 7.68 -7.87 -8.71
C GLY A 314 6.81 -7.75 -9.96
N HIS A 315 5.90 -6.75 -10.01
CA HIS A 315 5.08 -6.50 -11.20
C HIS A 315 5.93 -6.21 -12.44
N ALA A 316 6.94 -5.34 -12.30
CA ALA A 316 7.86 -5.02 -13.38
C ALA A 316 8.66 -6.25 -13.83
N GLY A 317 9.15 -7.05 -12.87
CA GLY A 317 9.86 -8.29 -13.14
C GLY A 317 9.06 -9.26 -14.01
N VAL A 318 7.81 -9.52 -13.62
CA VAL A 318 6.91 -10.41 -14.38
C VAL A 318 6.70 -9.91 -15.81
N HIS A 319 6.49 -8.61 -16.00
CA HIS A 319 6.31 -8.03 -17.33
C HIS A 319 7.59 -8.05 -18.20
N GLU A 320 8.77 -8.01 -17.55
CA GLU A 320 10.06 -8.16 -18.23
C GLU A 320 10.49 -9.64 -18.38
N GLY A 321 9.65 -10.59 -17.94
CA GLY A 321 9.94 -12.02 -17.96
C GLY A 321 11.10 -12.41 -17.06
N ARG A 322 11.26 -11.71 -15.94
CA ARG A 322 12.37 -11.89 -14.98
C ARG A 322 11.84 -12.10 -13.56
N HIS A 323 12.50 -12.97 -12.84
CA HIS A 323 12.31 -13.05 -11.39
C HIS A 323 13.16 -11.96 -10.72
N VAL A 324 12.52 -11.04 -10.00
CA VAL A 324 13.23 -10.00 -9.24
C VAL A 324 13.45 -10.48 -7.82
N GLU A 325 14.70 -10.60 -7.41
CA GLU A 325 15.11 -10.85 -6.04
C GLU A 325 15.44 -9.53 -5.35
N VAL A 326 14.72 -9.22 -4.27
CA VAL A 326 14.89 -7.96 -3.54
C VAL A 326 15.78 -8.17 -2.32
N HIS A 327 16.92 -7.48 -2.30
CA HIS A 327 17.85 -7.46 -1.19
C HIS A 327 17.65 -6.17 -0.37
N LEU A 328 17.09 -6.29 0.83
CA LEU A 328 16.94 -5.15 1.74
C LEU A 328 18.27 -4.84 2.43
N ILE A 329 18.85 -3.69 2.12
CA ILE A 329 20.16 -3.25 2.64
C ILE A 329 19.96 -2.12 3.64
N ASP A 330 20.54 -2.26 4.85
CA ASP A 330 20.48 -1.20 5.86
C ASP A 330 21.41 -0.04 5.48
N GLY A 331 20.81 1.11 5.18
CA GLY A 331 21.57 2.31 4.85
C GLY A 331 22.33 2.90 6.05
N GLU A 332 22.11 2.45 7.28
CA GLU A 332 22.93 2.86 8.43
C GLU A 332 24.28 2.14 8.45
N GLU A 333 24.33 0.94 7.88
CA GLU A 333 25.54 0.13 7.81
C GLU A 333 26.32 0.36 6.51
N LEU A 334 25.68 0.92 5.47
CA LEU A 334 26.31 1.16 4.18
C LEU A 334 27.18 2.41 4.19
N THR A 335 28.42 2.25 3.78
CA THR A 335 29.43 3.31 3.66
C THR A 335 30.16 3.20 2.32
N ASP A 336 30.92 4.25 1.94
CA ASP A 336 31.75 4.18 0.74
C ASP A 336 32.80 3.05 0.80
N ASP A 337 33.29 2.70 1.98
CA ASP A 337 34.34 1.69 2.16
C ASP A 337 33.82 0.26 1.94
N ASN A 338 32.54 -0.01 2.23
CA ASN A 338 31.94 -1.33 2.08
C ASN A 338 30.94 -1.45 0.90
N ALA A 339 30.74 -0.34 0.15
CA ALA A 339 29.76 -0.31 -0.93
C ALA A 339 30.04 -1.35 -2.03
N GLU A 340 31.31 -1.59 -2.40
CA GLU A 340 31.69 -2.61 -3.39
C GLU A 340 31.35 -4.04 -2.89
N GLU A 341 31.63 -4.34 -1.62
CA GLU A 341 31.31 -5.64 -1.03
C GLU A 341 29.80 -5.88 -0.98
N THR A 342 29.04 -4.82 -0.64
CA THR A 342 27.60 -4.92 -0.41
C THR A 342 26.78 -4.86 -1.69
N LEU A 343 27.17 -4.01 -2.65
CA LEU A 343 26.38 -3.69 -3.84
C LEU A 343 26.96 -4.27 -5.14
N GLY A 344 28.21 -4.77 -5.12
CA GLY A 344 28.93 -5.20 -6.33
C GLY A 344 28.30 -6.37 -7.08
N SER A 345 27.46 -7.16 -6.42
CA SER A 345 26.72 -8.26 -7.05
C SER A 345 25.31 -7.88 -7.50
N MET A 346 24.87 -6.67 -7.25
CA MET A 346 23.51 -6.22 -7.56
C MET A 346 23.40 -5.75 -9.02
N ASP A 347 22.30 -6.11 -9.66
CA ASP A 347 21.99 -5.71 -11.04
C ASP A 347 21.38 -4.30 -11.10
N GLY A 348 20.76 -3.85 -10.00
CA GLY A 348 20.18 -2.52 -9.85
C GLY A 348 20.10 -2.08 -8.39
N ILE A 349 20.07 -0.77 -8.19
CA ILE A 349 20.01 -0.15 -6.86
C ILE A 349 18.79 0.77 -6.82
N LEU A 350 17.90 0.53 -5.84
CA LEU A 350 16.74 1.37 -5.56
C LEU A 350 16.92 2.02 -4.18
N VAL A 351 16.76 3.34 -4.13
CA VAL A 351 16.75 4.09 -2.87
C VAL A 351 15.35 4.62 -2.62
N PRO A 352 14.60 4.04 -1.66
CA PRO A 352 13.21 4.39 -1.40
C PRO A 352 13.07 5.68 -0.59
N GLY A 353 11.82 6.15 -0.49
CA GLY A 353 11.42 7.26 0.37
C GLY A 353 11.73 7.05 1.85
N GLY A 354 11.48 8.09 2.63
CA GLY A 354 11.69 8.11 4.08
C GLY A 354 11.79 9.52 4.63
N PHE A 355 11.93 9.66 5.95
CA PHE A 355 12.07 10.93 6.65
C PHE A 355 13.21 10.89 7.65
N GLY A 356 13.84 12.05 7.89
CA GLY A 356 14.89 12.23 8.88
C GLY A 356 16.26 11.71 8.44
N GLN A 357 17.27 12.10 9.19
CA GLN A 357 18.70 11.95 8.86
C GLN A 357 19.20 10.49 8.88
N ARG A 358 18.54 9.60 9.63
CA ARG A 358 18.96 8.20 9.78
C ARG A 358 19.08 7.50 8.42
N ALA A 359 20.19 6.82 8.17
CA ALA A 359 20.54 6.13 6.92
C ALA A 359 20.74 7.04 5.68
N PHE A 360 20.75 8.38 5.84
CA PHE A 360 20.84 9.27 4.69
C PHE A 360 22.21 9.20 4.00
N GLU A 361 23.31 9.15 4.77
CA GLU A 361 24.67 9.03 4.20
C GLU A 361 24.86 7.70 3.45
N GLY A 362 24.30 6.59 3.94
CA GLY A 362 24.32 5.33 3.20
C GLY A 362 23.49 5.37 1.91
N LYS A 363 22.40 6.13 1.88
CA LYS A 363 21.66 6.38 0.63
C LYS A 363 22.46 7.20 -0.37
N ILE A 364 23.26 8.16 0.11
CA ILE A 364 24.23 8.92 -0.72
C ILE A 364 25.32 7.98 -1.24
N ALA A 365 25.88 7.10 -0.39
CA ALA A 365 26.88 6.13 -0.80
C ALA A 365 26.33 5.15 -1.87
N ALA A 366 25.06 4.71 -1.74
CA ALA A 366 24.39 3.90 -2.73
C ALA A 366 24.24 4.61 -4.09
N ALA A 367 23.82 5.89 -4.08
CA ALA A 367 23.69 6.70 -5.29
C ALA A 367 25.07 6.93 -5.95
N ARG A 368 26.11 7.19 -5.14
CA ARG A 368 27.51 7.33 -5.60
C ARG A 368 27.98 6.05 -6.26
N TYR A 369 27.79 4.90 -5.59
CA TYR A 369 28.19 3.62 -6.13
C TYR A 369 27.51 3.36 -7.48
N ALA A 370 26.19 3.55 -7.56
CA ALA A 370 25.43 3.40 -8.79
C ALA A 370 25.96 4.30 -9.92
N ARG A 371 26.19 5.58 -9.64
CA ARG A 371 26.68 6.55 -10.63
C ARG A 371 28.07 6.18 -11.16
N VAL A 372 28.99 5.86 -10.25
CA VAL A 372 30.41 5.60 -10.59
C VAL A 372 30.57 4.28 -11.34
N HIS A 373 29.89 3.23 -10.89
CA HIS A 373 29.98 1.87 -11.44
C HIS A 373 28.96 1.57 -12.55
N LYS A 374 28.14 2.59 -12.92
CA LYS A 374 27.11 2.47 -13.97
C LYS A 374 26.07 1.38 -13.69
N VAL A 375 25.78 1.13 -12.42
CA VAL A 375 24.69 0.23 -12.01
C VAL A 375 23.36 0.96 -12.14
N PRO A 376 22.33 0.41 -12.80
CA PRO A 376 20.99 1.02 -12.86
C PRO A 376 20.49 1.49 -11.51
N PHE A 377 19.97 2.72 -11.46
CA PHE A 377 19.55 3.40 -10.23
C PHE A 377 18.13 3.96 -10.37
N LEU A 378 17.30 3.72 -9.35
CA LEU A 378 16.01 4.37 -9.17
C LEU A 378 15.93 5.02 -7.78
N GLY A 379 15.80 6.35 -7.73
CA GLY A 379 15.59 7.11 -6.49
C GLY A 379 14.13 7.53 -6.33
N ILE A 380 13.53 7.32 -5.15
CA ILE A 380 12.14 7.66 -4.86
C ILE A 380 12.11 8.63 -3.69
N CYS A 381 11.50 9.81 -3.84
CA CYS A 381 11.29 10.83 -2.81
C CYS A 381 12.62 11.20 -2.11
N LEU A 382 12.89 10.74 -0.89
CA LEU A 382 14.19 10.92 -0.22
C LEU A 382 15.35 10.32 -1.03
N GLY A 383 15.09 9.30 -1.86
CA GLY A 383 16.07 8.74 -2.77
C GLY A 383 16.51 9.71 -3.87
N LEU A 384 15.59 10.51 -4.41
CA LEU A 384 15.93 11.63 -5.30
C LEU A 384 16.78 12.65 -4.56
N GLN A 385 16.40 13.02 -3.34
CA GLN A 385 17.13 14.00 -2.54
C GLN A 385 18.55 13.54 -2.22
N ALA A 386 18.74 12.27 -1.89
CA ALA A 386 20.06 11.67 -1.68
C ALA A 386 20.91 11.69 -2.96
N ALA A 387 20.32 11.40 -4.12
CA ALA A 387 21.01 11.47 -5.41
C ALA A 387 21.43 12.91 -5.78
N VAL A 388 20.59 13.91 -5.49
CA VAL A 388 20.93 15.34 -5.68
C VAL A 388 22.06 15.75 -4.74
N CYS A 389 22.04 15.36 -3.48
CA CYS A 389 23.11 15.65 -2.52
C CYS A 389 24.43 15.00 -2.93
N GLU A 390 24.39 13.75 -3.38
CA GLU A 390 25.55 13.04 -3.92
C GLU A 390 26.16 13.79 -5.10
N PHE A 391 25.33 14.09 -6.11
CA PHE A 391 25.78 14.78 -7.31
C PHE A 391 26.32 16.18 -7.02
N ALA A 392 25.68 16.89 -6.10
CA ALA A 392 26.14 18.20 -5.64
C ALA A 392 27.54 18.12 -5.02
N ARG A 393 27.78 17.15 -4.14
CA ARG A 393 29.06 16.95 -3.45
C ARG A 393 30.17 16.58 -4.41
N ASP A 394 29.95 15.58 -5.25
CA ASP A 394 31.01 14.89 -5.98
C ASP A 394 31.20 15.40 -7.40
N VAL A 395 30.20 16.00 -8.01
CA VAL A 395 30.24 16.47 -9.40
C VAL A 395 30.13 17.99 -9.51
N ALA A 396 29.18 18.61 -8.81
CA ALA A 396 28.94 20.05 -8.93
C ALA A 396 29.82 20.92 -8.01
N GLY A 397 30.79 20.32 -7.28
CA GLY A 397 31.78 21.03 -6.46
C GLY A 397 31.16 21.75 -5.27
N MET A 398 30.17 21.16 -4.61
CA MET A 398 29.50 21.65 -3.40
C MET A 398 29.78 20.70 -2.21
N PRO A 399 31.00 20.71 -1.65
CA PRO A 399 31.36 19.77 -0.59
C PRO A 399 30.44 19.96 0.62
N GLY A 400 29.97 18.84 1.20
CA GLY A 400 29.06 18.89 2.34
C GLY A 400 27.61 19.27 2.01
N ALA A 401 27.23 19.34 0.71
CA ALA A 401 25.84 19.57 0.31
C ALA A 401 24.88 18.58 0.99
N THR A 402 23.78 19.09 1.55
CA THR A 402 22.82 18.28 2.34
C THR A 402 21.41 18.85 2.24
N SER A 403 20.50 18.28 3.00
CA SER A 403 19.14 18.80 3.17
C SER A 403 19.07 19.74 4.37
N ALA A 404 18.34 20.86 4.23
CA ALA A 404 17.99 21.73 5.35
C ALA A 404 17.16 21.03 6.44
N GLU A 405 16.54 19.87 6.13
CA GLU A 405 15.90 19.01 7.14
C GLU A 405 16.90 18.55 8.22
N PHE A 406 18.17 18.37 7.84
CA PHE A 406 19.21 17.79 8.70
C PHE A 406 20.17 18.82 9.25
N ASP A 407 20.42 19.89 8.49
CA ASP A 407 21.26 21.02 8.88
C ASP A 407 20.76 22.31 8.22
N GLU A 408 20.01 23.10 9.00
CA GLU A 408 19.47 24.40 8.57
C GLU A 408 20.57 25.46 8.30
N GLN A 409 21.80 25.23 8.79
CA GLN A 409 22.94 26.16 8.63
C GLN A 409 23.96 25.65 7.60
N ALA A 410 23.62 24.60 6.84
CA ALA A 410 24.51 24.08 5.81
C ALA A 410 24.90 25.16 4.79
N GLU A 411 26.15 25.14 4.33
CA GLU A 411 26.62 26.04 3.28
C GLU A 411 25.91 25.79 1.94
N TYR A 412 25.58 24.55 1.68
CA TYR A 412 24.89 24.10 0.45
C TYR A 412 23.64 23.27 0.77
N PRO A 413 22.54 23.92 1.21
CA PRO A 413 21.27 23.22 1.42
C PRO A 413 20.58 23.00 0.07
N VAL A 414 21.08 21.99 -0.69
CA VAL A 414 20.56 21.68 -2.04
C VAL A 414 19.16 21.07 -2.02
N ILE A 415 18.73 20.64 -0.85
CA ILE A 415 17.34 20.24 -0.55
C ILE A 415 16.84 21.19 0.55
N ASP A 416 15.67 21.79 0.35
CA ASP A 416 15.14 22.81 1.24
C ASP A 416 13.63 22.66 1.45
N LEU A 417 13.13 23.34 2.47
CA LEU A 417 11.71 23.34 2.80
C LEU A 417 10.91 24.05 1.69
N MET A 418 9.79 23.49 1.30
CA MET A 418 8.87 24.18 0.40
C MET A 418 8.31 25.45 1.07
N PRO A 419 8.21 26.59 0.36
CA PRO A 419 7.67 27.82 0.94
C PRO A 419 6.28 27.66 1.58
N GLU A 420 5.46 26.79 1.01
CA GLU A 420 4.11 26.48 1.53
C GLU A 420 4.14 25.62 2.81
N GLN A 421 5.32 25.13 3.23
CA GLN A 421 5.53 24.31 4.44
C GLN A 421 6.16 25.13 5.59
N GLU A 422 6.45 26.41 5.40
CA GLU A 422 6.87 27.32 6.46
C GLU A 422 5.70 27.55 7.44
N ASP A 423 5.99 27.72 8.72
CA ASP A 423 5.01 28.00 9.80
C ASP A 423 3.95 26.91 10.08
N ILE A 424 4.20 25.65 9.69
CA ILE A 424 3.29 24.54 10.00
C ILE A 424 3.58 23.96 11.40
N GLU A 425 2.64 24.12 12.34
CA GLU A 425 2.70 23.56 13.70
C GLU A 425 2.31 22.07 13.74
N ASP A 426 1.22 21.71 13.05
CA ASP A 426 0.72 20.34 12.97
C ASP A 426 1.48 19.54 11.90
N LYS A 427 2.11 18.43 12.28
CA LYS A 427 2.90 17.59 11.35
C LYS A 427 2.09 16.56 10.56
N GLY A 428 0.94 16.13 11.06
CA GLY A 428 0.07 15.16 10.38
C GLY A 428 -0.78 15.80 9.28
N GLY A 429 -0.86 15.17 8.10
CA GLY A 429 -1.74 15.59 7.00
C GLY A 429 -1.43 16.95 6.36
N THR A 430 -0.25 17.52 6.60
CA THR A 430 0.12 18.88 6.15
C THR A 430 1.25 18.95 5.13
N MET A 431 1.80 17.79 4.74
CA MET A 431 2.80 17.69 3.66
C MET A 431 2.16 17.96 2.29
N ARG A 432 2.98 18.03 1.25
CA ARG A 432 2.50 17.88 -0.13
C ARG A 432 2.06 16.44 -0.32
N LEU A 433 0.73 16.21 -0.32
CA LEU A 433 0.10 14.91 -0.30
C LEU A 433 -0.82 14.71 -1.50
N GLY A 434 -0.76 13.52 -2.12
CA GLY A 434 -1.64 13.12 -3.21
C GLY A 434 -1.05 13.29 -4.60
N ALA A 435 -1.87 13.13 -5.61
CA ALA A 435 -1.46 13.17 -7.00
C ALA A 435 -1.30 14.61 -7.50
N TYR A 436 -0.10 14.92 -8.01
CA TYR A 436 0.21 16.20 -8.63
C TYR A 436 0.71 16.00 -10.06
N PRO A 437 0.41 16.96 -10.96
CA PRO A 437 0.91 16.91 -12.33
C PRO A 437 2.41 17.21 -12.38
N CYS A 438 3.11 16.43 -13.20
CA CYS A 438 4.49 16.64 -13.57
C CYS A 438 4.59 16.76 -15.11
N ARG A 439 5.29 17.77 -15.59
CA ARG A 439 5.64 17.91 -17.00
C ARG A 439 7.00 17.25 -17.23
N VAL A 440 6.99 16.16 -17.99
CA VAL A 440 8.18 15.38 -18.35
C VAL A 440 8.79 15.91 -19.63
N SER A 441 10.11 16.09 -19.65
CA SER A 441 10.83 16.66 -20.78
C SER A 441 10.92 15.67 -21.94
N PRO A 442 10.45 16.00 -23.15
CA PRO A 442 10.60 15.14 -24.33
C PRO A 442 12.07 14.78 -24.59
N GLY A 443 12.33 13.52 -24.92
CA GLY A 443 13.69 13.01 -25.16
C GLY A 443 14.48 12.64 -23.91
N SER A 444 13.90 12.75 -22.73
CA SER A 444 14.45 12.22 -21.49
C SER A 444 14.14 10.72 -21.33
N ARG A 445 14.92 10.01 -20.50
CA ARG A 445 14.63 8.61 -20.15
C ARG A 445 13.30 8.46 -19.42
N ALA A 446 12.97 9.42 -18.58
CA ALA A 446 11.66 9.47 -17.94
C ALA A 446 10.54 9.55 -18.99
N PHE A 447 10.70 10.41 -20.03
CA PHE A 447 9.73 10.49 -21.11
C PHE A 447 9.64 9.20 -21.94
N GLU A 448 10.77 8.55 -22.21
CA GLU A 448 10.80 7.25 -22.91
C GLU A 448 10.03 6.19 -22.12
N ALA A 449 10.12 6.20 -20.77
CA ALA A 449 9.40 5.27 -19.92
C ALA A 449 7.89 5.55 -19.89
N TYR A 450 7.46 6.81 -19.68
CA TYR A 450 6.05 7.16 -19.56
C TYR A 450 5.31 7.27 -20.90
N GLY A 451 5.98 7.74 -21.92
CA GLY A 451 5.37 8.01 -23.23
C GLY A 451 4.44 9.24 -23.28
N GLU A 452 4.37 10.02 -22.21
CA GLU A 452 3.46 11.16 -22.03
C GLU A 452 4.20 12.39 -21.48
N GLU A 453 3.79 13.60 -21.92
CA GLU A 453 4.39 14.86 -21.43
C GLU A 453 3.86 15.28 -20.06
N ILE A 454 2.62 14.96 -19.75
CA ILE A 454 1.99 15.29 -18.46
C ILE A 454 1.57 14.00 -17.78
N ILE A 455 2.16 13.77 -16.65
CA ILE A 455 1.88 12.62 -15.79
C ILE A 455 1.40 13.09 -14.41
N TYR A 456 0.85 12.18 -13.64
CA TYR A 456 0.39 12.46 -12.27
C TYR A 456 0.98 11.43 -11.34
N GLU A 457 1.82 11.88 -10.39
CA GLU A 457 2.39 11.02 -9.35
C GLU A 457 1.94 11.45 -7.97
N ARG A 458 1.86 10.48 -7.04
CA ARG A 458 1.51 10.74 -5.64
C ARG A 458 2.73 11.24 -4.90
N HIS A 459 2.54 12.23 -4.06
CA HIS A 459 3.58 12.87 -3.27
C HIS A 459 3.32 12.69 -1.77
N ARG A 460 4.42 12.67 -1.01
CA ARG A 460 4.43 12.63 0.46
C ARG A 460 5.74 13.23 0.98
N HIS A 461 5.89 14.56 0.90
CA HIS A 461 7.13 15.23 1.33
C HIS A 461 6.89 16.69 1.72
N ARG A 462 7.87 17.28 2.46
CA ARG A 462 7.94 18.72 2.81
C ARG A 462 9.10 19.42 2.13
N TYR A 463 10.18 18.66 1.90
CA TYR A 463 11.43 19.16 1.36
C TYR A 463 11.55 18.75 -0.10
N GLU A 464 12.27 19.59 -0.86
CA GLU A 464 12.51 19.36 -2.28
C GLU A 464 13.78 20.06 -2.77
N VAL A 465 14.14 19.88 -4.05
CA VAL A 465 15.35 20.48 -4.62
C VAL A 465 15.29 22.00 -4.54
N ASN A 466 16.29 22.59 -3.90
CA ASN A 466 16.41 24.04 -3.73
C ASN A 466 16.75 24.71 -5.07
N ASN A 467 15.85 25.59 -5.54
CA ASN A 467 16.00 26.30 -6.80
C ASN A 467 17.27 27.19 -6.87
N ALA A 468 17.82 27.63 -5.73
CA ALA A 468 19.03 28.41 -5.71
C ALA A 468 20.27 27.68 -6.25
N PHE A 469 20.26 26.34 -6.23
CA PHE A 469 21.36 25.49 -6.70
C PHE A 469 21.07 24.82 -8.04
N ARG A 470 19.88 24.97 -8.57
CA ARG A 470 19.39 24.26 -9.75
C ARG A 470 20.28 24.49 -10.99
N ASP A 471 20.61 25.73 -11.29
CA ASP A 471 21.45 26.07 -12.45
C ASP A 471 22.84 25.43 -12.30
N ARG A 472 23.43 25.48 -11.10
CA ARG A 472 24.75 24.89 -10.84
C ARG A 472 24.76 23.36 -10.99
N LEU A 473 23.68 22.69 -10.58
CA LEU A 473 23.51 21.24 -10.80
C LEU A 473 23.40 20.92 -12.29
N GLN A 474 22.61 21.71 -13.04
CA GLN A 474 22.45 21.51 -14.49
C GLN A 474 23.73 21.81 -15.27
N ASP A 475 24.45 22.86 -14.91
CA ASP A 475 25.76 23.19 -15.51
C ASP A 475 26.78 22.07 -15.30
N ALA A 476 26.67 21.33 -14.20
CA ALA A 476 27.50 20.17 -13.90
C ALA A 476 27.04 18.88 -14.62
N GLY A 477 25.90 18.91 -15.34
CA GLY A 477 25.40 17.80 -16.15
C GLY A 477 24.21 17.02 -15.59
N LEU A 478 23.62 17.46 -14.47
CA LEU A 478 22.36 16.87 -13.98
C LEU A 478 21.21 17.32 -14.89
N VAL A 479 20.43 16.39 -15.40
CA VAL A 479 19.24 16.72 -16.19
C VAL A 479 18.01 16.72 -15.30
N ILE A 480 17.25 17.83 -15.32
CA ILE A 480 15.92 17.89 -14.72
C ILE A 480 14.93 17.46 -15.78
N SER A 481 14.50 16.21 -15.67
CA SER A 481 13.64 15.57 -16.66
C SER A 481 12.15 15.72 -16.35
N GLY A 482 11.78 16.15 -15.13
CA GLY A 482 10.40 16.43 -14.75
C GLY A 482 10.31 17.68 -13.86
N VAL A 483 9.29 18.49 -14.12
CA VAL A 483 9.01 19.70 -13.33
C VAL A 483 7.50 19.86 -13.10
N SER A 484 7.12 20.59 -12.03
CA SER A 484 5.75 21.05 -11.88
C SER A 484 5.30 21.89 -13.09
N PRO A 485 3.99 21.98 -13.41
CA PRO A 485 3.51 22.73 -14.59
C PRO A 485 3.97 24.18 -14.66
N ASP A 486 4.16 24.82 -13.50
CA ASP A 486 4.68 26.18 -13.38
C ASP A 486 6.23 26.26 -13.46
N GLY A 487 6.90 25.09 -13.50
CA GLY A 487 8.35 24.96 -13.61
C GLY A 487 9.12 25.21 -12.32
N ARG A 488 8.45 25.47 -11.19
CA ARG A 488 9.11 25.82 -9.92
C ARG A 488 9.70 24.61 -9.20
N LEU A 489 9.01 23.47 -9.21
CA LEU A 489 9.40 22.28 -8.46
C LEU A 489 10.12 21.29 -9.37
N THR A 490 11.21 20.70 -8.88
CA THR A 490 11.93 19.62 -9.54
C THR A 490 11.29 18.29 -9.15
N GLU A 491 10.63 17.64 -10.11
CA GLU A 491 9.90 16.40 -9.89
C GLU A 491 10.72 15.16 -10.25
N MET A 492 11.60 15.27 -11.27
CA MET A 492 12.47 14.17 -11.71
C MET A 492 13.83 14.68 -12.14
N ILE A 493 14.84 13.85 -11.89
CA ILE A 493 16.22 14.06 -12.33
C ILE A 493 16.73 12.81 -13.03
N GLU A 494 17.72 12.98 -13.92
CA GLU A 494 18.40 11.88 -14.58
C GLU A 494 19.83 12.22 -14.99
N LEU A 495 20.65 11.19 -15.23
CA LEU A 495 21.99 11.30 -15.79
C LEU A 495 22.00 10.72 -17.22
N PRO A 496 22.17 11.53 -18.28
CA PRO A 496 22.04 11.08 -19.67
C PRO A 496 23.11 10.05 -20.08
N ASP A 497 24.32 10.18 -19.54
CA ASP A 497 25.46 9.29 -19.85
C ASP A 497 25.48 8.00 -19.00
N HIS A 498 24.42 7.72 -18.28
CA HIS A 498 24.26 6.54 -17.45
C HIS A 498 23.31 5.54 -18.13
N PRO A 499 23.49 4.21 -18.02
CA PRO A 499 22.54 3.22 -18.56
C PRO A 499 21.10 3.47 -18.13
N TRP A 500 20.90 3.67 -16.83
CA TRP A 500 19.65 4.12 -16.22
C TRP A 500 19.96 4.77 -14.86
N PHE A 501 19.81 6.07 -14.74
CA PHE A 501 19.89 6.79 -13.47
C PHE A 501 18.77 7.80 -13.47
N VAL A 502 17.65 7.44 -12.87
CA VAL A 502 16.45 8.26 -12.80
C VAL A 502 15.98 8.34 -11.36
N ALA A 503 15.53 9.50 -10.93
CA ALA A 503 14.91 9.64 -9.63
C ALA A 503 13.67 10.54 -9.69
N SER A 504 12.65 10.19 -8.89
CA SER A 504 11.36 10.88 -8.80
C SER A 504 11.15 11.41 -7.39
N GLN A 505 10.66 12.66 -7.26
CA GLN A 505 10.20 13.20 -5.98
C GLN A 505 8.85 12.59 -5.56
N GLY A 506 8.05 12.16 -6.51
CA GLY A 506 6.83 11.39 -6.28
C GLY A 506 7.09 9.93 -5.90
N HIS A 507 6.02 9.22 -5.59
CA HIS A 507 5.98 7.83 -5.17
C HIS A 507 5.32 6.95 -6.24
N PRO A 508 6.06 6.55 -7.29
CA PRO A 508 5.53 5.73 -8.39
C PRO A 508 5.09 4.33 -7.95
N GLU A 509 5.64 3.81 -6.84
CA GLU A 509 5.29 2.49 -6.29
C GLU A 509 3.82 2.35 -5.97
N PHE A 510 3.14 3.43 -5.53
CA PHE A 510 1.73 3.37 -5.16
C PHE A 510 0.79 3.15 -6.34
N LYS A 511 1.25 3.41 -7.57
CA LYS A 511 0.42 3.30 -8.78
C LYS A 511 0.70 2.02 -9.59
N SER A 512 1.65 1.19 -9.18
CA SER A 512 1.92 -0.09 -9.84
C SER A 512 0.80 -1.10 -9.59
N ARG A 513 0.48 -1.89 -10.62
CA ARG A 513 -0.55 -2.93 -10.59
C ARG A 513 0.01 -4.22 -11.23
N PRO A 514 -0.44 -5.42 -10.85
CA PRO A 514 0.03 -6.66 -11.45
C PRO A 514 -0.18 -6.70 -12.98
N THR A 515 -1.31 -6.19 -13.44
CA THR A 515 -1.64 -6.15 -14.88
C THR A 515 -1.13 -4.91 -15.62
N ARG A 516 -0.60 -3.93 -14.89
CA ARG A 516 -0.10 -2.65 -15.43
C ARG A 516 1.00 -2.12 -14.52
N PRO A 517 2.24 -2.66 -14.64
CA PRO A 517 3.36 -2.20 -13.84
C PRO A 517 3.65 -0.73 -14.10
N HIS A 518 4.19 -0.05 -13.09
CA HIS A 518 4.52 1.36 -13.23
C HIS A 518 5.70 1.55 -14.21
N PRO A 519 5.62 2.52 -15.15
CA PRO A 519 6.60 2.70 -16.22
C PRO A 519 8.05 2.86 -15.74
N LEU A 520 8.28 3.63 -14.66
CA LEU A 520 9.64 3.81 -14.12
C LEU A 520 10.21 2.50 -13.56
N PHE A 521 9.39 1.67 -12.93
CA PHE A 521 9.81 0.36 -12.42
C PHE A 521 10.12 -0.61 -13.57
N SER A 522 9.28 -0.66 -14.61
CA SER A 522 9.54 -1.48 -15.79
C SER A 522 10.85 -1.09 -16.47
N ALA A 523 11.06 0.20 -16.73
CA ALA A 523 12.28 0.67 -17.38
C ALA A 523 13.53 0.44 -16.49
N PHE A 524 13.43 0.58 -15.19
CA PHE A 524 14.50 0.29 -14.23
C PHE A 524 14.88 -1.21 -14.25
N VAL A 525 13.88 -2.09 -14.09
CA VAL A 525 14.11 -3.55 -14.10
C VAL A 525 14.63 -4.02 -15.47
N HIS A 526 14.11 -3.45 -16.57
CA HIS A 526 14.64 -3.71 -17.91
C HIS A 526 16.13 -3.35 -18.02
N ALA A 527 16.52 -2.16 -17.55
CA ALA A 527 17.92 -1.72 -17.57
C ALA A 527 18.81 -2.62 -16.70
N ALA A 528 18.33 -3.05 -15.53
CA ALA A 528 19.04 -3.98 -14.65
C ALA A 528 19.22 -5.35 -15.30
N ALA A 529 18.18 -5.87 -15.95
CA ALA A 529 18.26 -7.15 -16.65
C ALA A 529 19.25 -7.14 -17.82
N ILE A 530 19.33 -6.06 -18.61
CA ILE A 530 20.27 -5.95 -19.74
C ILE A 530 21.70 -5.76 -19.27
N GLY A 531 21.94 -5.06 -18.17
CA GLY A 531 23.26 -4.82 -17.59
C GLY A 531 24.03 -6.11 -17.31
N LYS A 532 23.34 -7.13 -16.83
CA LYS A 532 23.88 -8.46 -16.48
C LYS A 532 24.46 -9.23 -17.69
N TYR A 533 23.99 -8.94 -18.92
CA TYR A 533 24.40 -9.64 -20.15
C TYR A 533 25.48 -8.90 -20.94
N ARG A 534 26.02 -7.78 -20.42
CA ARG A 534 27.11 -7.00 -21.05
C ARG A 534 28.48 -7.24 -20.43
N GLY A 535 28.60 -8.19 -19.45
CA GLY A 535 29.85 -8.61 -18.82
C GLY A 535 30.52 -9.81 -19.48
#